data_79abfb3d42e86e9d27c74d6d71eca0cb
#
_entry.id   79abfb3d42e86e9d27c74d6d71eca0cb
#
_cell.length_a   1.000
_cell.length_b   1.000
_cell.length_c   1.000
_cell.angle_alpha   90.00
_cell.angle_beta   90.00
_cell.angle_gamma   90.00
#
_symmetry.space_group_name_H-M   'P 1'
#
loop_
_entity.id
_entity.type
_entity.pdbx_description
1 polymer ?
#
loop_
_entity_poly.entity_id
_entity_poly.type
_entity_poly.pdbx_seq_one_letter_code
_entity_poly.pdbx_strand_id
1 'polypeptide(L)'
;MTEPNERPHGPAPETNAAVLDAKGLRALAHPVRLQLVGLLRKHGPSTATRLAERLGVNSGTASYHLRQLGAAGFVEEDAERGNARERWWRAVHQSTWFDDPELAEREPEATMAYLQSVAATYTLRVQRALNELQTMPRAWRDTFDMSDWPLRLTPEEASALHEELRAVVTRYRPDTPEGAATAPDGAERVSVITHFLPEPDATSVPADSSGPGSGSGTEAS
;
A
#
# COMPACT_ATOMS: atom_id res chain seq x y z
N MET A 1 -15.34 28.24 17.44
CA MET A 1 -15.93 26.90 17.24
C MET A 1 -15.50 26.52 15.83
N THR A 2 -14.28 25.98 15.73
CA THR A 2 -13.66 25.60 14.45
C THR A 2 -14.17 24.20 14.14
N GLU A 3 -14.89 24.07 13.05
CA GLU A 3 -15.32 22.76 12.56
C GLU A 3 -14.09 21.88 12.34
N PRO A 4 -14.13 20.58 12.70
CA PRO A 4 -13.06 19.68 12.36
C PRO A 4 -12.95 19.64 10.83
N ASN A 5 -11.76 19.90 10.31
CA ASN A 5 -11.41 19.80 8.89
C ASN A 5 -11.62 18.34 8.47
N GLU A 6 -12.84 18.02 8.01
CA GLU A 6 -13.10 16.76 7.32
C GLU A 6 -12.29 16.77 6.03
N ARG A 7 -11.12 16.14 6.09
CA ARG A 7 -10.42 15.79 4.85
C ARG A 7 -11.39 14.95 4.03
N PRO A 8 -11.60 15.24 2.75
CA PRO A 8 -12.42 14.38 1.93
C PRO A 8 -11.78 12.99 1.94
N HIS A 9 -12.41 12.07 2.65
CA HIS A 9 -12.08 10.64 2.49
C HIS A 9 -12.20 10.33 1.01
N GLY A 10 -11.13 9.83 0.41
CA GLY A 10 -11.18 9.43 -0.99
C GLY A 10 -12.37 8.52 -1.26
N PRO A 11 -12.84 8.39 -2.52
CA PRO A 11 -13.96 7.51 -2.83
C PRO A 11 -13.72 6.15 -2.20
N ALA A 12 -14.82 5.55 -1.73
CA ALA A 12 -14.82 4.25 -1.07
C ALA A 12 -13.94 3.25 -1.81
N PRO A 13 -13.19 2.41 -1.08
CA PRO A 13 -12.34 1.40 -1.69
C PRO A 13 -13.16 0.57 -2.68
N GLU A 14 -12.50 0.13 -3.76
CA GLU A 14 -13.09 -0.83 -4.70
C GLU A 14 -13.80 -1.95 -3.94
N THR A 15 -14.89 -2.45 -4.46
CA THR A 15 -15.84 -3.37 -3.79
C THR A 15 -15.18 -4.60 -3.12
N ASN A 16 -13.89 -4.86 -3.40
CA ASN A 16 -13.11 -5.98 -2.85
C ASN A 16 -11.74 -5.51 -2.28
N ALA A 17 -11.72 -4.41 -1.53
CA ALA A 17 -10.53 -3.91 -0.83
C ALA A 17 -10.57 -4.28 0.66
N ALA A 18 -9.43 -4.69 1.23
CA ALA A 18 -9.25 -4.78 2.67
C ALA A 18 -8.98 -3.37 3.22
N VAL A 19 -9.90 -2.83 4.01
CA VAL A 19 -9.66 -1.63 4.81
C VAL A 19 -8.87 -2.03 6.06
N LEU A 20 -7.74 -1.37 6.31
CA LEU A 20 -6.86 -1.74 7.41
C LEU A 20 -7.37 -1.17 8.73
N ASP A 21 -7.51 -2.05 9.71
CA ASP A 21 -7.59 -1.76 11.13
C ASP A 21 -6.21 -1.96 11.80
N ALA A 22 -6.12 -1.78 13.10
CA ALA A 22 -4.89 -2.00 13.88
C ALA A 22 -4.34 -3.43 13.74
N LYS A 23 -5.21 -4.43 13.62
CA LYS A 23 -4.82 -5.83 13.40
C LYS A 23 -4.24 -6.02 12.01
N GLY A 24 -4.87 -5.42 11.00
CA GLY A 24 -4.42 -5.43 9.60
C GLY A 24 -3.06 -4.76 9.43
N LEU A 25 -2.85 -3.59 10.04
CA LEU A 25 -1.55 -2.90 10.03
C LEU A 25 -0.44 -3.82 10.56
N ARG A 26 -0.63 -4.39 11.76
CA ARG A 26 0.35 -5.32 12.37
C ARG A 26 0.55 -6.58 11.53
N ALA A 27 -0.52 -7.08 10.91
CA ALA A 27 -0.43 -8.26 10.05
C ALA A 27 0.39 -7.99 8.80
N LEU A 28 0.30 -6.80 8.19
CA LEU A 28 1.04 -6.42 6.99
C LEU A 28 2.38 -5.71 7.29
N ALA A 29 2.71 -5.43 8.54
CA ALA A 29 3.98 -4.84 8.96
C ALA A 29 5.18 -5.80 8.83
N HIS A 30 5.21 -6.62 7.79
CA HIS A 30 6.30 -7.54 7.50
C HIS A 30 6.43 -7.74 5.97
N PRO A 31 7.60 -7.44 5.36
CA PRO A 31 7.75 -7.46 3.91
C PRO A 31 7.34 -8.78 3.25
N VAL A 32 7.71 -9.94 3.83
CA VAL A 32 7.33 -11.25 3.31
C VAL A 32 5.81 -11.44 3.28
N ARG A 33 5.09 -10.97 4.29
CA ARG A 33 3.62 -11.09 4.31
C ARG A 33 2.97 -10.24 3.22
N LEU A 34 3.43 -9.01 3.04
CA LEU A 34 2.98 -8.14 1.95
C LEU A 34 3.23 -8.77 0.58
N GLN A 35 4.42 -9.34 0.37
CA GLN A 35 4.78 -10.03 -0.87
C GLN A 35 3.94 -11.30 -1.11
N LEU A 36 3.66 -12.10 -0.07
CA LEU A 36 2.80 -13.28 -0.17
C LEU A 36 1.38 -12.91 -0.63
N VAL A 37 0.76 -11.89 0.00
CA VAL A 37 -0.55 -11.39 -0.42
C VAL A 37 -0.49 -10.89 -1.87
N GLY A 38 0.54 -10.10 -2.21
CA GLY A 38 0.76 -9.61 -3.57
C GLY A 38 0.90 -10.72 -4.62
N LEU A 39 1.62 -11.79 -4.30
CA LEU A 39 1.76 -12.95 -5.20
C LEU A 39 0.43 -13.69 -5.41
N LEU A 40 -0.35 -13.90 -4.34
CA LEU A 40 -1.66 -14.54 -4.41
C LEU A 40 -2.67 -13.70 -5.21
N ARG A 41 -2.65 -12.37 -5.06
CA ARG A 41 -3.46 -11.45 -5.87
C ARG A 41 -3.05 -11.49 -7.34
N LYS A 42 -1.74 -11.47 -7.58
CA LYS A 42 -1.18 -11.40 -8.94
C LYS A 42 -1.32 -12.70 -9.74
N HIS A 43 -1.14 -13.84 -9.09
CA HIS A 43 -1.01 -15.14 -9.77
C HIS A 43 -2.12 -16.13 -9.40
N GLY A 44 -3.08 -15.70 -8.57
CA GLY A 44 -4.14 -16.57 -8.07
C GLY A 44 -3.66 -17.53 -6.96
N PRO A 45 -4.49 -18.53 -6.64
CA PRO A 45 -4.22 -19.50 -5.58
C PRO A 45 -2.89 -20.25 -5.76
N SER A 46 -2.19 -20.50 -4.64
CA SER A 46 -0.89 -21.18 -4.65
C SER A 46 -0.60 -21.91 -3.34
N THR A 47 0.41 -22.78 -3.33
CA THR A 47 0.89 -23.46 -2.13
C THR A 47 2.03 -22.69 -1.46
N ALA A 48 2.24 -22.93 -0.15
CA ALA A 48 3.34 -22.32 0.59
C ALA A 48 4.71 -22.62 -0.03
N THR A 49 4.91 -23.83 -0.58
CA THR A 49 6.15 -24.22 -1.24
C THR A 49 6.42 -23.39 -2.49
N ARG A 50 5.45 -23.25 -3.38
CA ARG A 50 5.58 -22.46 -4.61
C ARG A 50 5.79 -20.96 -4.33
N LEU A 51 5.13 -20.45 -3.31
CA LEU A 51 5.30 -19.06 -2.88
C LEU A 51 6.70 -18.85 -2.26
N ALA A 52 7.18 -19.80 -1.47
CA ALA A 52 8.51 -19.78 -0.88
C ALA A 52 9.61 -19.75 -1.95
N GLU A 53 9.51 -20.60 -2.97
CA GLU A 53 10.43 -20.64 -4.12
C GLU A 53 10.50 -19.27 -4.84
N ARG A 54 9.33 -18.64 -5.08
CA ARG A 54 9.27 -17.32 -5.74
C ARG A 54 9.87 -16.19 -4.91
N LEU A 55 9.82 -16.31 -3.58
CA LEU A 55 10.35 -15.30 -2.65
C LEU A 55 11.77 -15.56 -2.21
N GLY A 56 12.35 -16.74 -2.52
CA GLY A 56 13.66 -17.15 -2.04
C GLY A 56 13.69 -17.38 -0.52
N VAL A 57 12.59 -17.83 0.08
CA VAL A 57 12.50 -18.17 1.50
C VAL A 57 12.21 -19.67 1.67
N ASN A 58 12.38 -20.21 2.90
CA ASN A 58 12.01 -21.60 3.11
C ASN A 58 10.48 -21.78 3.24
N SER A 59 9.97 -22.98 2.92
CA SER A 59 8.54 -23.28 2.92
C SER A 59 7.90 -23.20 4.32
N GLY A 60 8.67 -23.46 5.38
CA GLY A 60 8.23 -23.31 6.77
C GLY A 60 7.94 -21.84 7.10
N THR A 61 8.82 -20.92 6.67
CA THR A 61 8.64 -19.48 6.81
C THR A 61 7.39 -19.02 6.06
N ALA A 62 7.22 -19.42 4.79
CA ALA A 62 6.03 -19.08 4.02
C ALA A 62 4.75 -19.62 4.68
N SER A 63 4.75 -20.88 5.13
CA SER A 63 3.63 -21.49 5.84
C SER A 63 3.28 -20.76 7.15
N TYR A 64 4.28 -20.31 7.90
CA TYR A 64 4.07 -19.54 9.12
C TYR A 64 3.39 -18.19 8.78
N HIS A 65 3.91 -17.45 7.81
CA HIS A 65 3.37 -16.16 7.43
C HIS A 65 1.96 -16.28 6.81
N LEU A 66 1.68 -17.30 6.02
CA LEU A 66 0.34 -17.55 5.47
C LEU A 66 -0.69 -17.81 6.58
N ARG A 67 -0.33 -18.56 7.62
CA ARG A 67 -1.22 -18.76 8.79
C ARG A 67 -1.49 -17.44 9.53
N GLN A 68 -0.47 -16.59 9.71
CA GLN A 68 -0.65 -15.26 10.30
C GLN A 68 -1.57 -14.37 9.45
N LEU A 69 -1.40 -14.39 8.13
CA LEU A 69 -2.27 -13.69 7.19
C LEU A 69 -3.70 -14.24 7.19
N GLY A 70 -3.86 -15.56 7.31
CA GLY A 70 -5.17 -16.20 7.44
C GLY A 70 -5.89 -15.80 8.73
N ALA A 71 -5.18 -15.78 9.86
CA ALA A 71 -5.72 -15.31 11.13
C ALA A 71 -6.12 -13.82 11.11
N ALA A 72 -5.51 -13.03 10.22
CA ALA A 72 -5.85 -11.63 10.00
C ALA A 72 -6.87 -11.38 8.88
N GLY A 73 -7.31 -12.43 8.15
CA GLY A 73 -8.33 -12.32 7.10
C GLY A 73 -7.83 -11.87 5.73
N PHE A 74 -6.53 -11.83 5.47
CA PHE A 74 -5.98 -11.44 4.17
C PHE A 74 -5.90 -12.58 3.16
N VAL A 75 -5.78 -13.81 3.66
CA VAL A 75 -5.75 -15.03 2.85
C VAL A 75 -6.62 -16.11 3.49
N GLU A 76 -7.08 -17.04 2.69
CA GLU A 76 -7.82 -18.20 3.17
C GLU A 76 -7.37 -19.47 2.45
N GLU A 77 -7.73 -20.62 3.00
CA GLU A 77 -7.49 -21.90 2.34
C GLU A 77 -8.45 -22.10 1.18
N ASP A 78 -7.91 -22.45 0.03
CA ASP A 78 -8.68 -22.88 -1.14
C ASP A 78 -8.91 -24.39 -1.04
N ALA A 79 -9.99 -24.78 -0.36
CA ALA A 79 -10.33 -26.18 -0.11
C ALA A 79 -10.67 -26.97 -1.39
N GLU A 80 -11.10 -26.29 -2.45
CA GLU A 80 -11.44 -26.92 -3.72
C GLU A 80 -10.21 -27.42 -4.48
N ARG A 81 -9.05 -26.72 -4.29
CA ARG A 81 -7.77 -27.08 -4.92
C ARG A 81 -6.87 -27.89 -4.00
N GLY A 82 -7.11 -27.80 -2.70
CA GLY A 82 -6.33 -28.52 -1.68
C GLY A 82 -6.59 -30.02 -1.71
N ASN A 83 -5.59 -30.78 -1.27
CA ASN A 83 -5.72 -32.20 -0.97
C ASN A 83 -5.06 -32.52 0.38
N ALA A 84 -5.14 -33.77 0.84
CA ALA A 84 -4.60 -34.17 2.15
C ALA A 84 -3.08 -33.90 2.34
N ARG A 85 -2.35 -33.60 1.26
CA ARG A 85 -0.89 -33.39 1.28
C ARG A 85 -0.49 -31.94 1.01
N GLU A 86 -1.32 -31.16 0.29
CA GLU A 86 -1.00 -29.79 -0.12
C GLU A 86 -2.13 -28.84 0.25
N ARG A 87 -1.80 -27.84 1.06
CA ARG A 87 -2.71 -26.75 1.42
C ARG A 87 -2.53 -25.61 0.42
N TRP A 88 -3.60 -25.26 -0.26
CA TRP A 88 -3.65 -24.12 -1.16
C TRP A 88 -4.20 -22.90 -0.45
N TRP A 89 -3.68 -21.75 -0.83
CA TRP A 89 -4.05 -20.46 -0.27
C TRP A 89 -4.49 -19.53 -1.38
N ARG A 90 -5.50 -18.70 -1.11
CA ARG A 90 -5.93 -17.61 -1.99
C ARG A 90 -6.05 -16.30 -1.23
N ALA A 91 -5.91 -15.15 -1.93
CA ALA A 91 -6.18 -13.84 -1.35
C ALA A 91 -7.69 -13.65 -1.20
N VAL A 92 -8.12 -13.08 -0.07
CA VAL A 92 -9.54 -12.76 0.19
C VAL A 92 -9.92 -11.46 -0.53
N HIS A 93 -9.01 -10.48 -0.56
CA HIS A 93 -9.25 -9.16 -1.15
C HIS A 93 -8.27 -8.87 -2.27
N GLN A 94 -8.71 -8.11 -3.29
CA GLN A 94 -7.88 -7.75 -4.44
C GLN A 94 -6.92 -6.57 -4.16
N SER A 95 -7.30 -5.68 -3.25
CA SER A 95 -6.50 -4.52 -2.88
C SER A 95 -6.43 -4.34 -1.36
N THR A 96 -5.63 -3.38 -0.92
CA THR A 96 -5.52 -2.98 0.49
C THR A 96 -5.62 -1.47 0.54
N TRP A 97 -6.46 -0.97 1.42
CA TRP A 97 -6.69 0.45 1.61
C TRP A 97 -6.34 0.85 3.04
N PHE A 98 -5.55 1.90 3.18
CA PHE A 98 -5.25 2.52 4.46
C PHE A 98 -5.31 4.04 4.28
N ASP A 99 -6.33 4.65 4.87
CA ASP A 99 -6.56 6.09 4.85
C ASP A 99 -7.34 6.46 6.14
N ASP A 100 -6.72 6.20 7.29
CA ASP A 100 -7.28 6.49 8.60
C ASP A 100 -6.23 7.24 9.44
N PRO A 101 -6.26 8.59 9.43
CA PRO A 101 -5.33 9.41 10.21
C PRO A 101 -5.43 9.17 11.71
N GLU A 102 -6.65 8.95 12.23
CA GLU A 102 -6.84 8.69 13.66
C GLU A 102 -6.22 7.34 14.06
N LEU A 103 -6.35 6.33 13.21
CA LEU A 103 -5.68 5.05 13.44
C LEU A 103 -4.15 5.20 13.36
N ALA A 104 -3.63 6.01 12.43
CA ALA A 104 -2.21 6.29 12.34
C ALA A 104 -1.67 6.98 13.61
N GLU A 105 -2.42 7.91 14.19
CA GLU A 105 -2.07 8.57 15.45
C GLU A 105 -2.16 7.65 16.66
N ARG A 106 -3.14 6.75 16.70
CA ARG A 106 -3.31 5.77 17.80
C ARG A 106 -2.32 4.60 17.74
N GLU A 107 -1.86 4.24 16.56
CA GLU A 107 -1.01 3.07 16.29
C GLU A 107 0.24 3.46 15.48
N PRO A 108 1.05 4.45 15.93
CA PRO A 108 2.13 5.02 15.14
C PRO A 108 3.22 4.00 14.78
N GLU A 109 3.57 3.10 15.70
CA GLU A 109 4.57 2.06 15.45
C GLU A 109 4.11 1.04 14.39
N ALA A 110 2.85 0.59 14.49
CA ALA A 110 2.29 -0.36 13.53
C ALA A 110 2.13 0.28 12.14
N THR A 111 1.71 1.54 12.10
CA THR A 111 1.60 2.32 10.87
C THR A 111 2.97 2.48 10.20
N MET A 112 3.98 2.91 10.95
CA MET A 112 5.32 3.07 10.41
C MET A 112 5.91 1.75 9.91
N ALA A 113 5.76 0.66 10.66
CA ALA A 113 6.23 -0.67 10.26
C ALA A 113 5.51 -1.16 8.98
N TYR A 114 4.21 -0.89 8.84
CA TYR A 114 3.46 -1.17 7.62
C TYR A 114 4.00 -0.36 6.43
N LEU A 115 4.14 0.96 6.57
CA LEU A 115 4.64 1.83 5.51
C LEU A 115 6.07 1.47 5.08
N GLN A 116 6.94 1.12 6.01
CA GLN A 116 8.28 0.61 5.71
C GLN A 116 8.23 -0.70 4.91
N SER A 117 7.30 -1.60 5.24
CA SER A 117 7.10 -2.85 4.51
C SER A 117 6.58 -2.62 3.09
N VAL A 118 5.70 -1.62 2.91
CA VAL A 118 5.24 -1.16 1.58
C VAL A 118 6.41 -0.61 0.78
N ALA A 119 7.19 0.31 1.34
CA ALA A 119 8.35 0.92 0.68
C ALA A 119 9.38 -0.14 0.25
N ALA A 120 9.71 -1.08 1.13
CA ALA A 120 10.61 -2.20 0.81
C ALA A 120 10.08 -3.06 -0.34
N THR A 121 8.77 -3.33 -0.37
CA THR A 121 8.12 -4.11 -1.43
C THR A 121 8.18 -3.37 -2.78
N TYR A 122 7.96 -2.06 -2.78
CA TYR A 122 8.04 -1.23 -4.00
C TYR A 122 9.47 -1.12 -4.51
N THR A 123 10.45 -0.95 -3.62
CA THR A 123 11.88 -0.97 -3.99
C THR A 123 12.25 -2.26 -4.69
N LEU A 124 11.84 -3.43 -4.16
CA LEU A 124 12.10 -4.71 -4.81
C LEU A 124 11.41 -4.82 -6.18
N ARG A 125 10.22 -4.24 -6.35
CA ARG A 125 9.51 -4.23 -7.63
C ARG A 125 10.25 -3.39 -8.67
N VAL A 126 10.74 -2.22 -8.29
CA VAL A 126 11.57 -1.36 -9.14
C VAL A 126 12.86 -2.08 -9.55
N GLN A 127 13.57 -2.70 -8.61
CA GLN A 127 14.79 -3.45 -8.90
C GLN A 127 14.56 -4.61 -9.88
N ARG A 128 13.45 -5.35 -9.74
CA ARG A 128 13.09 -6.41 -10.69
C ARG A 128 12.81 -5.85 -12.08
N ALA A 129 12.06 -4.75 -12.18
CA ALA A 129 11.78 -4.12 -13.45
C ALA A 129 13.07 -3.66 -14.17
N LEU A 130 14.02 -3.08 -13.42
CA LEU A 130 15.34 -2.70 -13.95
C LEU A 130 16.14 -3.91 -14.44
N ASN A 131 16.15 -5.01 -13.70
CA ASN A 131 16.86 -6.24 -14.10
C ASN A 131 16.26 -6.86 -15.37
N GLU A 132 14.95 -6.74 -15.58
CA GLU A 132 14.23 -7.29 -16.73
C GLU A 132 14.22 -6.35 -17.94
N LEU A 133 14.59 -5.07 -17.76
CA LEU A 133 14.45 -4.02 -18.77
C LEU A 133 15.11 -4.34 -20.11
N GLN A 134 16.32 -4.91 -20.09
CA GLN A 134 17.06 -5.22 -21.33
C GLN A 134 16.47 -6.39 -22.10
N THR A 135 15.79 -7.33 -21.43
CA THR A 135 15.16 -8.50 -22.04
C THR A 135 13.71 -8.24 -22.44
N MET A 136 13.16 -7.11 -22.03
CA MET A 136 11.78 -6.69 -22.32
C MET A 136 11.63 -6.38 -23.83
N PRO A 137 10.49 -6.73 -24.47
CA PRO A 137 10.20 -6.32 -25.84
C PRO A 137 10.29 -4.79 -26.00
N ARG A 138 10.80 -4.32 -27.14
CA ARG A 138 11.07 -2.90 -27.37
C ARG A 138 9.86 -2.00 -27.10
N ALA A 139 8.69 -2.41 -27.57
CA ALA A 139 7.45 -1.65 -27.37
C ALA A 139 7.14 -1.37 -25.88
N TRP A 140 7.44 -2.31 -25.00
CA TRP A 140 7.27 -2.17 -23.55
C TRP A 140 8.43 -1.43 -22.90
N ARG A 141 9.66 -1.63 -23.39
CA ARG A 141 10.83 -0.91 -22.90
C ARG A 141 10.74 0.59 -23.15
N ASP A 142 10.17 0.98 -24.28
CA ASP A 142 9.99 2.40 -24.66
C ASP A 142 8.90 3.09 -23.79
N THR A 143 8.10 2.35 -23.01
CA THR A 143 7.13 2.88 -22.03
C THR A 143 7.67 2.93 -20.60
N PHE A 144 8.89 2.40 -20.35
CA PHE A 144 9.48 2.44 -19.03
C PHE A 144 9.84 3.88 -18.65
N ASP A 145 9.39 4.31 -17.48
CA ASP A 145 9.63 5.65 -16.97
C ASP A 145 9.93 5.61 -15.47
N MET A 146 10.84 6.45 -15.02
CA MET A 146 11.14 6.75 -13.61
C MET A 146 11.33 8.27 -13.50
N SER A 147 10.22 9.00 -13.40
CA SER A 147 10.22 10.45 -13.30
C SER A 147 10.21 10.93 -11.86
N ASP A 148 10.88 12.04 -11.63
CA ASP A 148 10.90 12.82 -10.40
C ASP A 148 10.50 14.26 -10.70
N TRP A 149 9.54 14.80 -9.94
CA TRP A 149 8.94 16.11 -10.17
C TRP A 149 8.94 16.90 -8.85
N PRO A 150 10.00 17.66 -8.54
CA PRO A 150 10.01 18.50 -7.36
C PRO A 150 9.02 19.66 -7.53
N LEU A 151 7.98 19.68 -6.71
CA LEU A 151 6.94 20.69 -6.72
C LEU A 151 6.93 21.46 -5.40
N ARG A 152 6.48 22.70 -5.43
CA ARG A 152 6.25 23.49 -4.21
C ARG A 152 4.76 23.72 -4.06
N LEU A 153 4.15 23.01 -3.13
CA LEU A 153 2.70 22.93 -2.94
C LEU A 153 2.32 23.21 -1.48
N THR A 154 1.11 23.73 -1.27
CA THR A 154 0.47 23.67 0.04
C THR A 154 -0.09 22.26 0.29
N PRO A 155 -0.46 21.90 1.53
CA PRO A 155 -1.12 20.63 1.81
C PRO A 155 -2.40 20.41 0.99
N GLU A 156 -3.18 21.45 0.75
CA GLU A 156 -4.43 21.43 -0.02
C GLU A 156 -4.15 21.17 -1.50
N GLU A 157 -3.14 21.84 -2.07
CA GLU A 157 -2.71 21.62 -3.46
C GLU A 157 -2.14 20.22 -3.65
N ALA A 158 -1.37 19.70 -2.69
CA ALA A 158 -0.84 18.34 -2.73
C ALA A 158 -1.97 17.29 -2.68
N SER A 159 -3.00 17.53 -1.85
CA SER A 159 -4.19 16.68 -1.79
C SER A 159 -4.99 16.71 -3.09
N ALA A 160 -5.19 17.89 -3.68
CA ALA A 160 -5.87 18.05 -4.96
C ALA A 160 -5.13 17.31 -6.09
N LEU A 161 -3.82 17.46 -6.17
CA LEU A 161 -2.98 16.75 -7.15
C LEU A 161 -3.07 15.23 -6.98
N HIS A 162 -3.08 14.74 -5.73
CA HIS A 162 -3.24 13.31 -5.45
C HIS A 162 -4.58 12.78 -5.99
N GLU A 163 -5.68 13.51 -5.74
CA GLU A 163 -7.01 13.14 -6.23
C GLU A 163 -7.09 13.16 -7.76
N GLU A 164 -6.50 14.17 -8.41
CA GLU A 164 -6.45 14.25 -9.88
C GLU A 164 -5.69 13.08 -10.49
N LEU A 165 -4.51 12.75 -9.96
CA LEU A 165 -3.73 11.59 -10.42
C LEU A 165 -4.48 10.27 -10.22
N ARG A 166 -5.16 10.12 -9.09
CA ARG A 166 -6.00 8.97 -8.83
C ARG A 166 -7.16 8.88 -9.83
N ALA A 167 -7.84 9.99 -10.10
CA ALA A 167 -8.90 10.06 -11.10
C ALA A 167 -8.39 9.73 -12.52
N VAL A 168 -7.15 10.05 -12.85
CA VAL A 168 -6.52 9.64 -14.11
C VAL A 168 -6.31 8.13 -14.13
N VAL A 169 -5.69 7.54 -13.11
CA VAL A 169 -5.35 6.11 -13.07
C VAL A 169 -6.60 5.23 -13.07
N THR A 170 -7.66 5.63 -12.36
CA THR A 170 -8.92 4.86 -12.29
C THR A 170 -9.71 4.81 -13.59
N ARG A 171 -9.37 5.62 -14.59
CA ARG A 171 -9.95 5.51 -15.95
C ARG A 171 -9.39 4.34 -16.74
N TYR A 172 -8.27 3.78 -16.31
CA TYR A 172 -7.65 2.64 -16.97
C TYR A 172 -8.15 1.33 -16.37
N ARG A 173 -8.07 0.27 -17.16
CA ARG A 173 -8.52 -1.08 -16.78
C ARG A 173 -7.70 -1.60 -15.60
N PRO A 174 -8.33 -1.99 -14.49
CA PRO A 174 -7.63 -2.56 -13.36
C PRO A 174 -7.11 -3.97 -13.70
N ASP A 175 -6.04 -4.38 -13.01
CA ASP A 175 -5.49 -5.74 -13.09
C ASP A 175 -6.32 -6.70 -12.22
N THR A 176 -7.54 -6.99 -12.67
CA THR A 176 -8.46 -7.97 -12.09
C THR A 176 -8.76 -9.09 -13.10
N PRO A 177 -9.33 -10.23 -12.69
CA PRO A 177 -9.75 -11.26 -13.63
C PRO A 177 -10.69 -10.73 -14.72
N GLU A 178 -11.63 -9.84 -14.38
CA GLU A 178 -12.56 -9.20 -15.31
C GLU A 178 -11.83 -8.23 -16.24
N GLY A 179 -10.91 -7.44 -15.69
CA GLY A 179 -10.07 -6.53 -16.47
C GLY A 179 -9.18 -7.28 -17.46
N ALA A 180 -8.61 -8.41 -17.04
CA ALA A 180 -7.81 -9.26 -17.91
C ALA A 180 -8.67 -9.93 -19.02
N ALA A 181 -9.88 -10.35 -18.70
CA ALA A 181 -10.78 -10.99 -19.67
C ALA A 181 -11.25 -10.02 -20.78
N THR A 182 -11.27 -8.71 -20.49
CA THR A 182 -11.66 -7.66 -21.46
C THR A 182 -10.47 -6.92 -22.06
N ALA A 183 -9.25 -7.36 -21.75
CA ALA A 183 -8.04 -6.73 -22.25
C ALA A 183 -7.87 -7.00 -23.77
N PRO A 184 -7.42 -6.00 -24.55
CA PRO A 184 -7.07 -6.22 -25.94
C PRO A 184 -5.83 -7.11 -26.07
N ASP A 185 -5.67 -7.72 -27.24
CA ASP A 185 -4.49 -8.52 -27.56
C ASP A 185 -3.21 -7.70 -27.36
N GLY A 186 -2.22 -8.30 -26.73
CA GLY A 186 -0.95 -7.63 -26.41
C GLY A 186 -0.98 -6.73 -25.18
N ALA A 187 -2.10 -6.64 -24.47
CA ALA A 187 -2.13 -5.95 -23.18
C ALA A 187 -1.34 -6.72 -22.13
N GLU A 188 -0.46 -6.03 -21.45
CA GLU A 188 0.36 -6.57 -20.37
C GLU A 188 0.13 -5.80 -19.07
N ARG A 189 0.56 -6.40 -17.98
CA ARG A 189 0.45 -5.81 -16.65
C ARG A 189 1.46 -4.70 -16.45
N VAL A 190 0.99 -3.49 -16.15
CA VAL A 190 1.82 -2.33 -15.83
C VAL A 190 1.61 -1.93 -14.38
N SER A 191 2.69 -1.71 -13.63
CA SER A 191 2.63 -1.16 -12.27
C SER A 191 2.92 0.33 -12.30
N VAL A 192 1.94 1.14 -11.93
CA VAL A 192 2.11 2.57 -11.65
C VAL A 192 2.27 2.73 -10.13
N ILE A 193 3.36 3.33 -9.70
CA ILE A 193 3.67 3.58 -8.28
C ILE A 193 3.85 5.07 -8.11
N THR A 194 3.02 5.69 -7.30
CA THR A 194 3.12 7.12 -6.98
C THR A 194 3.49 7.29 -5.51
N HIS A 195 4.37 8.24 -5.23
CA HIS A 195 4.75 8.63 -3.88
C HIS A 195 4.60 10.14 -3.73
N PHE A 196 3.87 10.57 -2.72
CA PHE A 196 3.84 11.94 -2.26
C PHE A 196 4.70 11.99 -1.01
N LEU A 197 5.87 12.63 -1.10
CA LEU A 197 6.87 12.67 -0.04
C LEU A 197 7.07 14.14 0.39
N PRO A 198 6.27 14.66 1.33
CA PRO A 198 6.43 16.01 1.81
C PRO A 198 7.80 16.22 2.48
N GLU A 199 8.50 17.29 2.13
CA GLU A 199 9.81 17.69 2.66
C GLU A 199 9.71 19.12 3.28
N PRO A 200 8.86 19.31 4.32
CA PRO A 200 8.75 20.62 4.95
C PRO A 200 10.03 20.98 5.69
N ASP A 201 10.54 22.20 5.48
CA ASP A 201 11.63 22.74 6.29
C ASP A 201 11.21 22.80 7.76
N ALA A 202 12.00 22.22 8.67
CA ALA A 202 11.71 22.18 10.09
C ALA A 202 11.55 23.59 10.71
N THR A 203 12.06 24.63 10.03
CA THR A 203 11.96 26.04 10.42
C THR A 203 10.68 26.71 9.96
N SER A 204 9.90 26.09 9.07
CA SER A 204 8.68 26.67 8.49
C SER A 204 7.38 26.23 9.18
N VAL A 205 7.46 25.36 10.18
CA VAL A 205 6.30 24.98 10.99
C VAL A 205 6.00 26.15 11.96
N PRO A 206 4.82 26.82 11.88
CA PRO A 206 4.45 27.84 12.83
C PRO A 206 4.47 27.23 14.24
N ALA A 207 5.19 27.84 15.17
CA ALA A 207 5.13 27.47 16.58
C ALA A 207 3.67 27.62 17.02
N ASP A 208 3.08 26.53 17.48
CA ASP A 208 1.72 26.48 18.01
C ASP A 208 1.59 27.57 19.12
N SER A 209 0.76 28.58 18.90
CA SER A 209 0.63 29.74 19.76
C SER A 209 -0.26 29.44 20.97
N SER A 210 0.04 28.39 21.69
CA SER A 210 -0.58 28.05 22.98
C SER A 210 0.40 28.23 24.13
N GLY A 211 0.81 29.49 24.38
CA GLY A 211 1.46 29.88 25.61
C GLY A 211 0.39 30.23 26.67
N PRO A 212 0.48 29.72 27.89
CA PRO A 212 -0.44 30.11 28.95
C PRO A 212 -0.18 31.57 29.39
N GLY A 213 -1.24 32.36 29.34
CA GLY A 213 -1.20 33.72 29.85
C GLY A 213 -0.75 33.79 31.32
N SER A 214 0.40 34.34 31.56
CA SER A 214 0.83 34.71 32.91
C SER A 214 0.04 35.93 33.38
N GLY A 215 -0.94 35.70 34.26
CA GLY A 215 -1.62 36.73 35.01
C GLY A 215 -0.62 37.41 35.99
N SER A 216 -0.25 38.64 35.72
CA SER A 216 0.43 39.50 36.68
C SER A 216 -0.57 40.02 37.70
N GLY A 217 -0.57 39.46 38.89
CA GLY A 217 -1.22 40.06 40.08
C GLY A 217 -0.31 41.14 40.60
N THR A 218 -0.75 42.38 40.47
CA THR A 218 -0.26 43.55 41.19
C THR A 218 -0.81 43.52 42.59
N GLU A 219 0.00 43.52 43.63
CA GLU A 219 -0.37 44.01 44.94
C GLU A 219 0.60 45.06 45.41
N ALA A 220 -0.01 46.22 45.68
CA ALA A 220 0.60 47.35 46.38
C ALA A 220 0.50 47.18 47.88
N SER A 221 1.53 47.50 48.64
CA SER A 221 1.59 48.28 49.89
C SER A 221 3.00 48.57 50.26
#